data_cd6e45a7224018a3c0f25b1920dde736
#
_entry.id   cd6e45a7224018a3c0f25b1920dde736
#
_cell.length_a   1.000
_cell.length_b   1.000
_cell.length_c   1.000
_cell.angle_alpha   90.00
_cell.angle_beta   90.00
_cell.angle_gamma   90.00
#
_symmetry.space_group_name_H-M   'P 1'
#
loop_
_entity.id
_entity.type
_entity.pdbx_description
1 polymer ?
#
loop_
_entity_poly.entity_id
_entity_poly.type
_entity_poly.pdbx_seq_one_letter_code
_entity_poly.pdbx_strand_id
1 'polypeptide(L)'
;MLDYAQSLGDAVKRARGKLNLTQGEVAAQANMDSRTILNIENYKGNPKLEILYPLIRTLHLNPQEIFYPELVNASPAMTQLQQYIATCSETEAEALLPIIISILTVLRKQEPEKE
;
A
#
# COMPACT_ATOMS: atom_id res chain seq x y z
N MET A 1 -2.18 -10.05 -11.26
CA MET A 1 -2.03 -10.00 -9.79
C MET A 1 -0.81 -9.14 -9.45
N LEU A 2 -0.96 -8.29 -8.47
CA LEU A 2 0.15 -7.43 -8.06
C LEU A 2 1.22 -8.23 -7.34
N ASP A 3 2.47 -7.91 -7.65
CA ASP A 3 3.61 -8.56 -7.02
C ASP A 3 3.87 -7.88 -5.68
N TYR A 4 3.54 -8.57 -4.59
CA TYR A 4 3.79 -8.11 -3.23
C TYR A 4 5.26 -7.74 -3.00
N ALA A 5 6.19 -8.56 -3.52
CA ALA A 5 7.61 -8.34 -3.32
C ALA A 5 8.06 -7.02 -3.96
N GLN A 6 7.53 -6.69 -5.12
CA GLN A 6 7.85 -5.44 -5.79
C GLN A 6 7.31 -4.23 -5.04
N SER A 7 6.05 -4.29 -4.63
CA SER A 7 5.42 -3.20 -3.86
C SER A 7 6.19 -2.91 -2.58
N LEU A 8 6.52 -3.97 -1.84
CA LEU A 8 7.29 -3.85 -0.60
C LEU A 8 8.69 -3.29 -0.86
N GLY A 9 9.40 -3.84 -1.83
CA GLY A 9 10.75 -3.40 -2.15
C GLY A 9 10.82 -1.94 -2.55
N ASP A 10 9.88 -1.50 -3.38
CA ASP A 10 9.79 -0.10 -3.81
C ASP A 10 9.47 0.83 -2.65
N ALA A 11 8.55 0.43 -1.76
CA ALA A 11 8.19 1.21 -0.60
C ALA A 11 9.38 1.38 0.35
N VAL A 12 10.13 0.31 0.58
CA VAL A 12 11.32 0.34 1.44
C VAL A 12 12.40 1.25 0.86
N LYS A 13 12.71 1.10 -0.43
CA LYS A 13 13.70 1.95 -1.11
C LYS A 13 13.33 3.42 -1.00
N ARG A 14 12.08 3.73 -1.29
CA ARG A 14 11.60 5.12 -1.30
C ARG A 14 11.65 5.74 0.09
N ALA A 15 11.19 5.02 1.09
CA ALA A 15 11.18 5.51 2.47
C ALA A 15 12.61 5.67 2.99
N ARG A 16 13.48 4.71 2.71
CA ARG A 16 14.89 4.77 3.10
C ARG A 16 15.56 5.99 2.49
N GLY A 17 15.30 6.24 1.20
CA GLY A 17 15.84 7.41 0.51
C GLY A 17 15.36 8.72 1.12
N LYS A 18 14.08 8.81 1.47
CA LYS A 18 13.51 10.01 2.10
C LYS A 18 14.12 10.28 3.47
N LEU A 19 14.43 9.23 4.22
CA LEU A 19 15.05 9.34 5.54
C LEU A 19 16.57 9.46 5.45
N ASN A 20 17.12 9.32 4.25
CA ASN A 20 18.55 9.40 3.99
C ASN A 20 19.36 8.38 4.79
N LEU A 21 18.84 7.16 4.86
CA LEU A 21 19.45 6.05 5.59
C LEU A 21 20.06 5.03 4.65
N THR A 22 21.16 4.41 5.07
CA THR A 22 21.72 3.25 4.38
C THR A 22 20.93 1.99 4.74
N GLN A 23 21.11 0.93 3.96
CA GLN A 23 20.50 -0.36 4.27
C GLN A 23 20.95 -0.87 5.64
N GLY A 24 22.23 -0.67 5.98
CA GLY A 24 22.75 -1.05 7.28
C GLY A 24 22.15 -0.28 8.43
N GLU A 25 21.92 1.02 8.23
CA GLU A 25 21.30 1.87 9.26
C GLU A 25 19.86 1.46 9.51
N VAL A 26 19.10 1.18 8.46
CA VAL A 26 17.73 0.69 8.59
C VAL A 26 17.70 -0.63 9.34
N ALA A 27 18.58 -1.55 8.95
CA ALA A 27 18.68 -2.86 9.59
C ALA A 27 18.99 -2.73 11.08
N ALA A 28 19.93 -1.85 11.42
CA ALA A 28 20.29 -1.62 12.82
C ALA A 28 19.09 -1.06 13.61
N GLN A 29 18.37 -0.10 13.06
CA GLN A 29 17.23 0.51 13.74
C GLN A 29 16.06 -0.46 13.89
N ALA A 30 15.85 -1.33 12.89
CA ALA A 30 14.78 -2.31 12.91
C ALA A 30 15.19 -3.63 13.57
N ASN A 31 16.43 -3.71 14.05
CA ASN A 31 16.98 -4.88 14.70
C ASN A 31 16.93 -6.14 13.84
N MET A 32 17.44 -6.02 12.62
CA MET A 32 17.50 -7.14 11.69
C MET A 32 18.81 -7.09 10.89
N ASP A 33 19.06 -8.16 10.13
CA ASP A 33 20.25 -8.27 9.29
C ASP A 33 20.08 -7.36 8.05
N SER A 34 21.16 -6.65 7.69
CA SER A 34 21.16 -5.80 6.49
C SER A 34 20.92 -6.60 5.22
N ARG A 35 21.25 -7.88 5.20
CA ARG A 35 20.96 -8.76 4.07
C ARG A 35 19.45 -8.91 3.86
N THR A 36 18.67 -8.87 4.93
CA THR A 36 17.21 -8.88 4.84
C THR A 36 16.72 -7.67 4.08
N ILE A 37 17.26 -6.49 4.39
CA ILE A 37 16.89 -5.25 3.68
C ILE A 37 17.28 -5.33 2.22
N LEU A 38 18.51 -5.81 1.94
CA LEU A 38 18.99 -5.97 0.58
C LEU A 38 18.07 -6.88 -0.25
N ASN A 39 17.69 -8.02 0.33
CA ASN A 39 16.79 -8.96 -0.36
C ASN A 39 15.43 -8.36 -0.63
N ILE A 40 14.87 -7.63 0.34
CA ILE A 40 13.58 -6.96 0.16
C ILE A 40 13.66 -5.94 -0.97
N GLU A 41 14.70 -5.12 -1.00
CA GLU A 41 14.87 -4.09 -2.04
C GLU A 41 15.16 -4.69 -3.40
N ASN A 42 15.67 -5.90 -3.46
CA ASN A 42 15.91 -6.62 -4.71
C ASN A 42 14.74 -7.53 -5.10
N TYR A 43 13.61 -7.36 -4.46
CA TYR A 43 12.37 -8.09 -4.76
C TYR A 43 12.47 -9.60 -4.55
N LYS A 44 13.37 -10.02 -3.66
CA LYS A 44 13.61 -11.43 -3.37
C LYS A 44 13.08 -11.86 -2.01
N GLY A 45 12.57 -10.91 -1.25
CA GLY A 45 12.15 -11.18 0.11
C GLY A 45 10.67 -11.54 0.21
N ASN A 46 10.39 -12.48 1.09
CA ASN A 46 9.05 -12.74 1.57
C ASN A 46 9.14 -12.73 3.09
N PRO A 47 9.28 -11.55 3.70
CA PRO A 47 9.54 -11.47 5.12
C PRO A 47 8.34 -11.92 5.94
N LYS A 48 8.63 -12.62 7.03
CA LYS A 48 7.63 -12.95 8.03
C LYS A 48 7.12 -11.67 8.69
N LEU A 49 5.94 -11.74 9.26
CA LEU A 49 5.34 -10.59 9.93
C LEU A 49 6.24 -10.03 11.04
N GLU A 50 6.95 -10.89 11.75
CA GLU A 50 7.88 -10.47 12.81
C GLU A 50 9.05 -9.63 12.28
N ILE A 51 9.35 -9.71 10.98
CA ILE A 51 10.33 -8.86 10.29
C ILE A 51 9.64 -7.63 9.69
N LEU A 52 8.50 -7.85 9.06
CA LEU A 52 7.77 -6.79 8.36
C LEU A 52 7.26 -5.71 9.32
N TYR A 53 6.75 -6.11 10.48
CA TYR A 53 6.18 -5.18 11.45
C TYR A 53 7.20 -4.13 11.93
N PRO A 54 8.38 -4.53 12.45
CA PRO A 54 9.37 -3.52 12.85
C PRO A 54 9.90 -2.69 11.69
N LEU A 55 9.97 -3.26 10.49
CA LEU A 55 10.41 -2.53 9.30
C LEU A 55 9.42 -1.41 8.94
N ILE A 56 8.15 -1.72 8.93
CA ILE A 56 7.08 -0.73 8.68
C ILE A 56 7.15 0.40 9.71
N ARG A 57 7.34 0.06 10.97
CA ARG A 57 7.40 1.03 12.05
C ARG A 57 8.65 1.91 11.98
N THR A 58 9.78 1.31 11.68
CA THR A 58 11.06 2.03 11.59
C THR A 58 11.07 3.04 10.45
N LEU A 59 10.57 2.65 9.29
CA LEU A 59 10.58 3.49 8.10
C LEU A 59 9.31 4.33 7.95
N HIS A 60 8.36 4.19 8.86
CA HIS A 60 7.05 4.86 8.77
C HIS A 60 6.38 4.59 7.42
N LEU A 61 6.41 3.34 6.98
CA LEU A 61 5.79 2.95 5.72
C LEU A 61 4.29 3.07 5.80
N ASN A 62 3.68 3.48 4.70
CA ASN A 62 2.24 3.42 4.56
C ASN A 62 1.86 2.00 4.16
N PRO A 63 1.13 1.25 5.00
CA PRO A 63 0.76 -0.12 4.66
C PRO A 63 0.00 -0.25 3.36
N GLN A 64 -0.75 0.78 2.95
CA GLN A 64 -1.46 0.76 1.67
C GLN A 64 -0.51 0.64 0.48
N GLU A 65 0.67 1.25 0.56
CA GLU A 65 1.65 1.14 -0.52
C GLU A 65 2.09 -0.30 -0.76
N ILE A 66 2.07 -1.11 0.30
CA ILE A 66 2.49 -2.50 0.23
C ILE A 66 1.34 -3.41 -0.22
N PHE A 67 0.18 -3.26 0.40
CA PHE A 67 -0.93 -4.20 0.23
C PHE A 67 -1.97 -3.76 -0.79
N TYR A 68 -2.10 -2.46 -1.02
CA TYR A 68 -3.04 -1.89 -1.98
C TYR A 68 -2.38 -0.75 -2.76
N PRO A 69 -1.29 -1.05 -3.47
CA PRO A 69 -0.55 0.00 -4.19
C PRO A 69 -1.42 0.70 -5.24
N GLU A 70 -2.41 0.02 -5.78
CA GLU A 70 -3.34 0.60 -6.74
C GLU A 70 -4.17 1.74 -6.16
N LEU A 71 -4.33 1.80 -4.83
CA LEU A 71 -5.07 2.89 -4.19
C LEU A 71 -4.20 4.13 -3.96
N VAL A 72 -2.90 3.95 -3.85
CA VAL A 72 -1.97 5.05 -3.57
C VAL A 72 -1.66 5.86 -4.82
N ASN A 73 -1.61 5.20 -5.97
CA ASN A 73 -1.36 5.83 -7.26
C ASN A 73 -2.66 6.16 -7.99
N ALA A 74 -3.65 6.64 -7.24
CA ALA A 74 -4.97 6.90 -7.77
C ALA A 74 -4.96 8.07 -8.76
N SER A 75 -5.82 7.98 -9.78
CA SER A 75 -6.09 9.07 -10.70
C SER A 75 -6.71 10.26 -9.96
N PRO A 76 -6.78 11.46 -10.60
CA PRO A 76 -7.47 12.59 -9.98
C PRO A 76 -8.92 12.29 -9.58
N ALA A 77 -9.64 11.50 -10.40
CA ALA A 77 -11.01 11.10 -10.07
C ALA A 77 -11.06 10.22 -8.83
N MET A 78 -10.16 9.26 -8.72
CA MET A 78 -10.08 8.39 -7.53
C MET A 78 -9.75 9.19 -6.29
N THR A 79 -8.81 10.13 -6.40
CA THR A 79 -8.42 10.98 -5.28
C THR A 79 -9.61 11.81 -4.80
N GLN A 80 -10.38 12.38 -5.72
CA GLN A 80 -11.59 13.15 -5.38
C GLN A 80 -12.62 12.29 -4.67
N LEU A 81 -12.88 11.09 -5.18
CA LEU A 81 -13.83 10.17 -4.56
C LEU A 81 -13.42 9.82 -3.13
N GLN A 82 -12.13 9.56 -2.93
CA GLN A 82 -11.60 9.25 -1.62
C GLN A 82 -11.79 10.41 -0.64
N GLN A 83 -11.61 11.65 -1.11
CA GLN A 83 -11.81 12.84 -0.29
C GLN A 83 -13.27 12.99 0.14
N TYR A 84 -14.21 12.77 -0.77
CA TYR A 84 -15.63 12.81 -0.42
C TYR A 84 -15.99 11.74 0.60
N ILE A 85 -15.53 10.52 0.38
CA ILE A 85 -15.78 9.41 1.30
C ILE A 85 -15.18 9.71 2.68
N ALA A 86 -13.98 10.26 2.73
CA ALA A 86 -13.28 10.56 3.98
C ALA A 86 -14.02 11.60 4.85
N THR A 87 -14.84 12.44 4.23
CA THR A 87 -15.59 13.47 4.94
C THR A 87 -17.01 13.04 5.33
N CYS A 88 -17.42 11.84 4.95
CA CYS A 88 -18.75 11.33 5.28
C CYS A 88 -18.89 11.02 6.77
N SER A 89 -20.04 11.33 7.32
CA SER A 89 -20.40 10.85 8.65
C SER A 89 -20.77 9.36 8.57
N GLU A 90 -20.85 8.72 9.72
CA GLU A 90 -21.26 7.31 9.80
C GLU A 90 -22.65 7.12 9.18
N THR A 91 -23.60 8.01 9.47
CA THR A 91 -24.95 7.94 8.90
C THR A 91 -24.94 8.07 7.39
N GLU A 92 -24.14 9.01 6.87
CA GLU A 92 -23.98 9.20 5.42
C GLU A 92 -23.34 7.98 4.77
N ALA A 93 -22.33 7.40 5.40
CA ALA A 93 -21.65 6.22 4.88
C ALA A 93 -22.61 5.03 4.79
N GLU A 94 -23.42 4.82 5.82
CA GLU A 94 -24.42 3.75 5.83
C GLU A 94 -25.45 3.91 4.70
N ALA A 95 -25.87 5.14 4.45
CA ALA A 95 -26.82 5.44 3.37
C ALA A 95 -26.20 5.28 1.98
N LEU A 96 -24.92 5.65 1.83
CA LEU A 96 -24.23 5.62 0.55
C LEU A 96 -23.82 4.22 0.13
N LEU A 97 -23.49 3.37 1.08
CA LEU A 97 -22.91 2.07 0.76
C LEU A 97 -23.77 1.22 -0.20
N PRO A 98 -25.07 1.01 0.06
CA PRO A 98 -25.90 0.23 -0.87
C PRO A 98 -26.05 0.91 -2.23
N ILE A 99 -26.07 2.24 -2.26
CA ILE A 99 -26.19 3.00 -3.50
C ILE A 99 -24.93 2.80 -4.36
N ILE A 100 -23.77 2.91 -3.76
CA ILE A 100 -22.49 2.71 -4.45
C ILE A 100 -22.38 1.28 -4.98
N ILE A 101 -22.77 0.30 -4.18
CA ILE A 101 -22.75 -1.10 -4.60
C ILE A 101 -23.65 -1.30 -5.82
N SER A 102 -24.85 -0.73 -5.80
CA SER A 102 -25.80 -0.84 -6.92
C SER A 102 -25.25 -0.20 -8.18
N ILE A 103 -24.71 1.01 -8.08
CA ILE A 103 -24.14 1.73 -9.22
C ILE A 103 -22.95 0.97 -9.80
N LEU A 104 -22.04 0.51 -8.95
CA LEU A 104 -20.86 -0.23 -9.39
C LEU A 104 -21.24 -1.53 -10.09
N THR A 105 -22.26 -2.20 -9.59
CA THR A 105 -22.77 -3.43 -10.22
C THR A 105 -23.22 -3.16 -11.65
N VAL A 106 -23.95 -2.07 -11.87
CA VAL A 106 -24.40 -1.69 -13.22
C VAL A 106 -23.22 -1.32 -14.11
N LEU A 107 -22.30 -0.49 -13.62
CA LEU A 107 -21.14 -0.05 -14.39
C LEU A 107 -20.24 -1.22 -14.80
N ARG A 108 -20.03 -2.17 -13.90
CA ARG A 108 -19.17 -3.32 -14.18
C ARG A 108 -19.79 -4.30 -15.16
N LYS A 109 -21.09 -4.36 -15.25
CA LYS A 109 -21.78 -5.17 -16.27
C LYS A 109 -21.65 -4.60 -17.68
N GLN A 110 -21.45 -3.29 -17.79
CA GLN A 110 -21.32 -2.60 -19.08
C GLN A 110 -19.90 -2.65 -19.62
N GLU A 111 -18.93 -3.00 -18.78
CA GLU A 111 -17.55 -3.10 -19.22
C GLU A 111 -17.27 -4.44 -19.91
N PRO A 112 -16.45 -4.45 -20.98
CA PRO A 112 -16.03 -5.72 -21.56
C PRO A 112 -15.24 -6.52 -20.55
N GLU A 113 -15.40 -7.84 -20.59
CA GLU A 113 -14.66 -8.72 -19.71
C GLU A 113 -13.15 -8.58 -19.95
N LYS A 114 -12.42 -8.44 -18.87
CA LYS A 114 -10.95 -8.44 -18.91
C LYS A 114 -10.48 -9.83 -18.56
N GLU A 115 -9.76 -10.42 -19.45
CA GLU A 115 -9.16 -11.73 -19.22
C GLU A 115 -7.76 -11.61 -18.64
#